data_d7d6897ca95adc3a35904f77691a7aa8
#
_entry.id   d7d6897ca95adc3a35904f77691a7aa8
#
_cell.length_a   1.000
_cell.length_b   1.000
_cell.length_c   1.000
_cell.angle_alpha   90.00
_cell.angle_beta   90.00
_cell.angle_gamma   90.00
#
_symmetry.space_group_name_H-M   'P 1'
#
loop_
_entity.id
_entity.type
_entity.pdbx_description
1 polymer ?
#
loop_
_entity_poly.entity_id
_entity_poly.type
_entity_poly.pdbx_seq_one_letter_code
_entity_poly.pdbx_strand_id
1 'polypeptide(L)'
;LVDNPPIEKIQNIASLLETLCYFISLSIKRNQAEEELSRLSYHDTLTSFYNRNRYIEDIEQFKHQQITMGLVFLDINGLKDINDMYGHAKGDEIIIQAAAYMKEVFVKARIYRIGGDEFVIIYRNIEEAIFYQKIKEMREKIQENDMLQIALGAIWFKEPAQLDKMIAAADAAMYKDKREYYDHHKSSKRYRHYEENK
;
A
#
# COMPACT_ATOMS: atom_id res chain seq x y z
N LEU A 1 27.74 27.55 56.22
CA LEU A 1 26.68 26.63 56.63
C LEU A 1 25.75 26.51 55.41
N VAL A 2 25.77 25.38 54.72
CA VAL A 2 24.83 25.08 53.66
C VAL A 2 23.58 24.53 54.33
N ASP A 3 22.49 25.29 54.36
CA ASP A 3 21.20 24.84 54.88
C ASP A 3 20.71 23.69 53.99
N ASN A 4 20.74 22.47 54.53
CA ASN A 4 20.11 21.34 53.89
C ASN A 4 18.59 21.58 53.87
N PRO A 5 17.91 21.40 52.74
CA PRO A 5 16.47 21.56 52.67
C PRO A 5 15.82 20.53 53.62
N PRO A 6 14.72 20.91 54.30
CA PRO A 6 14.05 20.01 55.24
C PRO A 6 13.61 18.73 54.51
N ILE A 7 13.82 17.59 55.14
CA ILE A 7 13.56 16.22 54.60
C ILE A 7 12.15 16.12 54.00
N GLU A 8 11.17 16.78 54.57
CA GLU A 8 9.78 16.84 54.09
C GLU A 8 9.65 17.46 52.66
N LYS A 9 10.45 18.51 52.38
CA LYS A 9 10.48 19.10 51.04
C LYS A 9 11.08 18.15 50.01
N ILE A 10 12.09 17.39 50.38
CA ILE A 10 12.73 16.39 49.49
C ILE A 10 11.73 15.27 49.18
N GLN A 11 11.01 14.77 50.20
CA GLN A 11 9.99 13.74 50.05
C GLN A 11 8.82 14.20 49.16
N ASN A 12 8.35 15.44 49.34
CA ASN A 12 7.30 16.00 48.50
C ASN A 12 7.75 16.14 47.04
N ILE A 13 8.99 16.56 46.77
CA ILE A 13 9.54 16.64 45.43
C ILE A 13 9.67 15.25 44.79
N ALA A 14 10.14 14.26 45.55
CA ALA A 14 10.24 12.88 45.09
C ALA A 14 8.87 12.30 44.68
N SER A 15 7.85 12.47 45.53
CA SER A 15 6.48 12.04 45.24
C SER A 15 5.90 12.74 44.01
N LEU A 16 6.17 14.05 43.82
CA LEU A 16 5.77 14.79 42.65
C LEU A 16 6.45 14.26 41.40
N LEU A 17 7.74 13.97 41.45
CA LEU A 17 8.51 13.41 40.35
C LEU A 17 8.00 12.00 39.98
N GLU A 18 7.72 11.15 40.95
CA GLU A 18 7.13 9.82 40.73
C GLU A 18 5.76 9.93 40.01
N THR A 19 4.93 10.87 40.47
CA THR A 19 3.61 11.14 39.86
C THR A 19 3.77 11.61 38.44
N LEU A 20 4.69 12.54 38.16
CA LEU A 20 5.00 13.03 36.82
C LEU A 20 5.52 11.89 35.91
N CYS A 21 6.45 11.08 36.39
CA CYS A 21 6.96 9.92 35.68
C CYS A 21 5.84 8.91 35.33
N TYR A 22 4.92 8.69 36.26
CA TYR A 22 3.76 7.84 36.02
C TYR A 22 2.87 8.39 34.89
N PHE A 23 2.50 9.69 34.92
CA PHE A 23 1.70 10.31 33.88
C PHE A 23 2.40 10.32 32.53
N ILE A 24 3.70 10.59 32.48
CA ILE A 24 4.49 10.53 31.25
C ILE A 24 4.48 9.10 30.68
N SER A 25 4.71 8.09 31.53
CA SER A 25 4.69 6.68 31.12
C SER A 25 3.31 6.25 30.59
N LEU A 26 2.24 6.71 31.23
CA LEU A 26 0.87 6.44 30.80
C LEU A 26 0.58 7.10 29.44
N SER A 27 1.00 8.35 29.26
CA SER A 27 0.85 9.07 27.98
C SER A 27 1.62 8.40 26.85
N ILE A 28 2.84 7.94 27.10
CA ILE A 28 3.64 7.21 26.10
C ILE A 28 2.94 5.90 25.71
N LYS A 29 2.47 5.10 26.69
CA LYS A 29 1.75 3.85 26.42
C LYS A 29 0.45 4.09 25.63
N ARG A 30 -0.27 5.13 25.97
CA ARG A 30 -1.49 5.52 25.24
C ARG A 30 -1.19 5.87 23.79
N ASN A 31 -0.18 6.72 23.54
CA ASN A 31 0.22 7.09 22.20
C ASN A 31 0.67 5.88 21.37
N GLN A 32 1.45 4.97 21.95
CA GLN A 32 1.86 3.73 21.30
C GLN A 32 0.67 2.84 20.93
N ALA A 33 -0.33 2.73 21.82
CA ALA A 33 -1.54 1.96 21.53
C ALA A 33 -2.39 2.62 20.43
N GLU A 34 -2.51 3.95 20.41
CA GLU A 34 -3.22 4.69 19.37
C GLU A 34 -2.49 4.56 18.00
N GLU A 35 -1.17 4.64 17.97
CA GLU A 35 -0.35 4.41 16.78
C GLU A 35 -0.51 2.98 16.24
N GLU A 36 -0.47 1.98 17.11
CA GLU A 36 -0.64 0.58 16.71
C GLU A 36 -2.07 0.31 16.22
N LEU A 37 -3.09 0.85 16.86
CA LEU A 37 -4.47 0.78 16.39
C LEU A 37 -4.61 1.43 15.01
N SER A 38 -4.02 2.60 14.80
CA SER A 38 -3.99 3.27 13.50
C SER A 38 -3.27 2.43 12.45
N ARG A 39 -2.13 1.83 12.81
CA ARG A 39 -1.37 0.95 11.92
C ARG A 39 -2.21 -0.27 11.49
N LEU A 40 -2.83 -0.96 12.45
CA LEU A 40 -3.68 -2.12 12.18
C LEU A 40 -4.95 -1.75 11.37
N SER A 41 -5.48 -0.55 11.60
CA SER A 41 -6.66 -0.07 10.89
C SER A 41 -6.40 0.31 9.43
N TYR A 42 -5.20 0.81 9.10
CA TYR A 42 -4.91 1.44 7.82
C TYR A 42 -3.78 0.80 7.01
N HIS A 43 -3.07 -0.19 7.55
CA HIS A 43 -1.99 -0.84 6.83
C HIS A 43 -2.24 -2.34 6.61
N ASP A 44 -1.71 -2.84 5.50
CA ASP A 44 -1.62 -4.28 5.22
C ASP A 44 -0.45 -4.89 6.00
N THR A 45 -0.68 -5.99 6.69
CA THR A 45 0.32 -6.62 7.58
C THR A 45 1.46 -7.28 6.83
N LEU A 46 1.25 -7.73 5.58
CA LEU A 46 2.27 -8.42 4.79
C LEU A 46 3.21 -7.44 4.10
N THR A 47 2.65 -6.38 3.48
CA THR A 47 3.42 -5.45 2.65
C THR A 47 3.76 -4.14 3.34
N SER A 48 3.10 -3.83 4.46
CA SER A 48 3.14 -2.54 5.14
C SER A 48 2.59 -1.36 4.31
N PHE A 49 2.05 -1.60 3.13
CA PHE A 49 1.32 -0.61 2.35
C PHE A 49 0.00 -0.23 3.03
N TYR A 50 -0.64 0.81 2.56
CA TYR A 50 -2.00 1.10 3.02
C TYR A 50 -2.94 -0.02 2.62
N ASN A 51 -3.95 -0.28 3.46
CA ASN A 51 -4.99 -1.28 3.18
C ASN A 51 -6.19 -0.66 2.45
N ARG A 52 -7.19 -1.49 2.17
CA ARG A 52 -8.44 -1.10 1.51
C ARG A 52 -9.20 0.01 2.24
N ASN A 53 -9.20 -0.01 3.58
CA ASN A 53 -9.91 1.01 4.35
C ASN A 53 -9.30 2.39 4.10
N ARG A 54 -7.97 2.49 4.13
CA ARG A 54 -7.27 3.74 3.83
C ARG A 54 -7.48 4.19 2.38
N TYR A 55 -7.51 3.26 1.43
CA TYR A 55 -7.81 3.58 0.04
C TYR A 55 -9.17 4.25 -0.11
N ILE A 56 -10.23 3.70 0.50
CA ILE A 56 -11.59 4.26 0.43
C ILE A 56 -11.64 5.68 1.00
N GLU A 57 -11.05 5.90 2.16
CA GLU A 57 -11.01 7.23 2.79
C GLU A 57 -10.24 8.26 1.94
N ASP A 58 -9.09 7.86 1.43
CA ASP A 58 -8.24 8.74 0.61
C ASP A 58 -8.94 9.10 -0.72
N ILE A 59 -9.63 8.17 -1.37
CA ILE A 59 -10.40 8.44 -2.59
C ILE A 59 -11.48 9.48 -2.32
N GLU A 60 -12.24 9.38 -1.23
CA GLU A 60 -13.25 10.38 -0.88
C GLU A 60 -12.64 11.77 -0.63
N GLN A 61 -11.50 11.83 0.04
CA GLN A 61 -10.78 13.09 0.25
C GLN A 61 -10.26 13.70 -1.06
N PHE A 62 -9.80 12.86 -2.00
CA PHE A 62 -9.19 13.32 -3.25
C PHE A 62 -10.22 13.83 -4.26
N LYS A 63 -11.48 13.38 -4.21
CA LYS A 63 -12.58 13.88 -5.07
C LYS A 63 -12.75 15.40 -5.01
N HIS A 64 -12.38 16.01 -3.89
CA HIS A 64 -12.55 17.45 -3.65
C HIS A 64 -11.28 18.28 -3.86
N GLN A 65 -10.19 17.67 -4.34
CA GLN A 65 -8.91 18.35 -4.52
C GLN A 65 -8.65 18.62 -6.02
N GLN A 66 -8.26 19.86 -6.35
CA GLN A 66 -7.82 20.22 -7.70
C GLN A 66 -6.32 19.96 -7.83
N ILE A 67 -5.94 18.73 -8.09
CA ILE A 67 -4.54 18.31 -8.24
C ILE A 67 -4.39 17.33 -9.41
N THR A 68 -3.23 17.33 -10.05
CA THR A 68 -2.90 16.30 -11.03
C THR A 68 -2.69 14.96 -10.33
N MET A 69 -3.18 13.88 -10.94
CA MET A 69 -3.02 12.52 -10.42
C MET A 69 -2.63 11.53 -11.48
N GLY A 70 -1.75 10.61 -11.09
CA GLY A 70 -1.57 9.32 -11.77
C GLY A 70 -2.18 8.21 -10.93
N LEU A 71 -2.95 7.35 -11.55
CA LEU A 71 -3.61 6.21 -10.94
C LEU A 71 -3.15 4.93 -11.64
N VAL A 72 -2.73 3.93 -10.86
CA VAL A 72 -2.31 2.62 -11.38
C VAL A 72 -3.04 1.53 -10.63
N PHE A 73 -3.66 0.63 -11.37
CA PHE A 73 -4.13 -0.65 -10.84
C PHE A 73 -3.17 -1.76 -11.24
N LEU A 74 -2.86 -2.66 -10.31
CA LEU A 74 -1.98 -3.80 -10.54
C LEU A 74 -2.61 -5.05 -9.92
N ASP A 75 -2.42 -6.17 -10.60
CA ASP A 75 -2.91 -7.48 -10.17
C ASP A 75 -1.84 -8.54 -10.48
N ILE A 76 -1.47 -9.35 -9.49
CA ILE A 76 -0.45 -10.40 -9.65
C ILE A 76 -1.08 -11.60 -10.33
N ASN A 77 -0.68 -11.86 -11.57
CA ASN A 77 -1.19 -12.97 -12.37
C ASN A 77 -0.76 -14.34 -11.82
N GLY A 78 -1.74 -15.24 -11.67
CA GLY A 78 -1.49 -16.64 -11.32
C GLY A 78 -1.04 -16.85 -9.88
N LEU A 79 -1.27 -15.91 -8.95
CA LEU A 79 -0.92 -16.07 -7.53
C LEU A 79 -1.60 -17.30 -6.91
N LYS A 80 -2.84 -17.59 -7.29
CA LYS A 80 -3.56 -18.78 -6.81
C LYS A 80 -2.85 -20.07 -7.22
N ASP A 81 -2.43 -20.18 -8.48
CA ASP A 81 -1.69 -21.37 -8.94
C ASP A 81 -0.35 -21.54 -8.22
N ILE A 82 0.32 -20.43 -7.92
CA ILE A 82 1.55 -20.45 -7.12
C ILE A 82 1.27 -20.97 -5.72
N ASN A 83 0.20 -20.49 -5.08
CA ASN A 83 -0.22 -20.96 -3.77
C ASN A 83 -0.57 -22.45 -3.77
N ASP A 84 -1.31 -22.91 -4.78
CA ASP A 84 -1.73 -24.30 -4.91
C ASP A 84 -0.54 -25.25 -5.19
N MET A 85 0.48 -24.80 -5.95
CA MET A 85 1.66 -25.59 -6.28
C MET A 85 2.76 -25.56 -5.21
N TYR A 86 2.97 -24.41 -4.58
CA TYR A 86 4.13 -24.17 -3.72
C TYR A 86 3.80 -23.73 -2.29
N GLY A 87 2.49 -23.60 -1.99
CA GLY A 87 1.99 -23.17 -0.69
C GLY A 87 1.95 -21.65 -0.51
N HIS A 88 1.17 -21.20 0.48
CA HIS A 88 0.93 -19.77 0.75
C HIS A 88 2.20 -18.99 1.07
N ALA A 89 3.20 -19.60 1.72
CA ALA A 89 4.47 -18.95 2.00
C ALA A 89 5.18 -18.47 0.72
N LYS A 90 5.08 -19.24 -0.37
CA LYS A 90 5.65 -18.85 -1.67
C LYS A 90 4.86 -17.73 -2.32
N GLY A 91 3.52 -17.74 -2.20
CA GLY A 91 2.69 -16.63 -2.64
C GLY A 91 2.99 -15.34 -1.89
N ASP A 92 3.21 -15.41 -0.58
CA ASP A 92 3.61 -14.25 0.23
C ASP A 92 4.96 -13.66 -0.21
N GLU A 93 5.95 -14.51 -0.55
CA GLU A 93 7.23 -14.05 -1.12
C GLU A 93 7.03 -13.27 -2.43
N ILE A 94 6.16 -13.76 -3.33
CA ILE A 94 5.83 -13.09 -4.60
C ILE A 94 5.15 -11.73 -4.35
N ILE A 95 4.22 -11.66 -3.40
CA ILE A 95 3.56 -10.42 -3.01
C ILE A 95 4.56 -9.40 -2.45
N ILE A 96 5.47 -9.84 -1.56
CA ILE A 96 6.51 -8.99 -0.98
C ILE A 96 7.47 -8.49 -2.07
N GLN A 97 7.83 -9.32 -3.03
CA GLN A 97 8.68 -8.93 -4.15
C GLN A 97 7.99 -7.90 -5.06
N ALA A 98 6.71 -8.10 -5.39
CA ALA A 98 5.91 -7.13 -6.13
C ALA A 98 5.86 -5.78 -5.40
N ALA A 99 5.61 -5.82 -4.08
CA ALA A 99 5.59 -4.64 -3.24
C ALA A 99 6.96 -3.91 -3.23
N ALA A 100 8.07 -4.64 -3.20
CA ALA A 100 9.40 -4.04 -3.28
C ALA A 100 9.61 -3.26 -4.58
N TYR A 101 9.21 -3.82 -5.73
CA TYR A 101 9.28 -3.13 -7.03
C TYR A 101 8.40 -1.87 -7.07
N MET A 102 7.16 -1.97 -6.59
CA MET A 102 6.26 -0.81 -6.50
C MET A 102 6.86 0.30 -5.63
N LYS A 103 7.42 -0.04 -4.47
CA LYS A 103 8.03 0.91 -3.55
C LYS A 103 9.25 1.60 -4.15
N GLU A 104 10.07 0.87 -4.89
CA GLU A 104 11.27 1.39 -5.56
C GLU A 104 10.91 2.38 -6.67
N VAL A 105 9.96 2.01 -7.54
CA VAL A 105 9.56 2.84 -8.69
C VAL A 105 8.73 4.05 -8.25
N PHE A 106 7.78 3.88 -7.34
CA PHE A 106 6.81 4.91 -6.97
C PHE A 106 7.07 5.55 -5.60
N VAL A 107 8.30 6.00 -5.35
CA VAL A 107 8.82 6.47 -4.04
C VAL A 107 7.92 7.50 -3.33
N LYS A 108 7.25 8.39 -4.06
CA LYS A 108 6.42 9.48 -3.49
C LYS A 108 4.92 9.22 -3.61
N ALA A 109 4.54 8.06 -4.14
CA ALA A 109 3.14 7.70 -4.29
C ALA A 109 2.57 7.08 -3.01
N ARG A 110 1.25 7.12 -2.86
CA ARG A 110 0.55 6.26 -1.92
C ARG A 110 0.27 4.91 -2.60
N ILE A 111 0.67 3.84 -1.96
CA ILE A 111 0.47 2.47 -2.45
C ILE A 111 -0.48 1.76 -1.50
N TYR A 112 -1.48 1.12 -2.07
CA TYR A 112 -2.53 0.40 -1.35
C TYR A 112 -2.57 -1.05 -1.81
N ARG A 113 -2.74 -1.97 -0.88
CA ARG A 113 -3.14 -3.34 -1.17
C ARG A 113 -4.62 -3.46 -0.84
N ILE A 114 -5.45 -3.64 -1.88
CA ILE A 114 -6.92 -3.63 -1.75
C ILE A 114 -7.56 -5.01 -1.79
N GLY A 115 -6.79 -6.00 -2.22
CA GLY A 115 -7.15 -7.41 -2.30
C GLY A 115 -5.95 -8.31 -2.03
N GLY A 116 -6.10 -9.62 -2.22
CA GLY A 116 -5.02 -10.59 -2.03
C GLY A 116 -3.83 -10.35 -2.96
N ASP A 117 -4.12 -10.13 -4.24
CA ASP A 117 -3.20 -9.91 -5.36
C ASP A 117 -3.34 -8.52 -6.00
N GLU A 118 -4.27 -7.68 -5.50
CA GLU A 118 -4.64 -6.41 -6.09
C GLU A 118 -4.01 -5.23 -5.35
N PHE A 119 -3.39 -4.33 -6.12
CA PHE A 119 -2.77 -3.11 -5.63
C PHE A 119 -3.27 -1.89 -6.39
N VAL A 120 -3.30 -0.75 -5.69
CA VAL A 120 -3.56 0.56 -6.29
C VAL A 120 -2.45 1.51 -5.92
N ILE A 121 -1.98 2.31 -6.89
CA ILE A 121 -1.00 3.36 -6.66
C ILE A 121 -1.62 4.70 -7.04
N ILE A 122 -1.55 5.66 -6.13
CA ILE A 122 -2.02 7.03 -6.36
C ILE A 122 -0.82 7.97 -6.23
N TYR A 123 -0.46 8.56 -7.36
CA TYR A 123 0.61 9.54 -7.42
C TYR A 123 0.03 10.94 -7.58
N ARG A 124 0.13 11.75 -6.55
CA ARG A 124 -0.42 13.12 -6.51
C ARG A 124 0.62 14.13 -6.97
N ASN A 125 0.16 15.20 -7.65
CA ASN A 125 1.01 16.30 -8.12
C ASN A 125 2.19 15.80 -8.98
N ILE A 126 1.91 14.87 -9.90
CA ILE A 126 2.90 14.35 -10.84
C ILE A 126 2.62 14.88 -12.25
N GLU A 127 3.66 15.19 -12.98
CA GLU A 127 3.58 15.50 -14.40
C GLU A 127 3.32 14.24 -15.23
N GLU A 128 2.55 14.37 -16.30
CA GLU A 128 2.14 13.25 -17.16
C GLU A 128 3.33 12.46 -17.69
N ALA A 129 4.33 13.16 -18.23
CA ALA A 129 5.53 12.52 -18.80
C ALA A 129 6.31 11.71 -17.76
N ILE A 130 6.46 12.25 -16.54
CA ILE A 130 7.13 11.57 -15.44
C ILE A 130 6.32 10.35 -14.98
N PHE A 131 4.99 10.48 -14.93
CA PHE A 131 4.12 9.36 -14.58
C PHE A 131 4.28 8.18 -15.55
N TYR A 132 4.16 8.43 -16.85
CA TYR A 132 4.30 7.35 -17.84
C TYR A 132 5.73 6.80 -17.94
N GLN A 133 6.75 7.59 -17.65
CA GLN A 133 8.11 7.09 -17.49
C GLN A 133 8.20 6.05 -16.36
N LYS A 134 7.54 6.30 -15.21
CA LYS A 134 7.51 5.35 -14.10
C LYS A 134 6.70 4.09 -14.43
N ILE A 135 5.65 4.21 -15.21
CA ILE A 135 4.92 3.04 -15.72
C ILE A 135 5.83 2.17 -16.60
N LYS A 136 6.61 2.79 -17.47
CA LYS A 136 7.59 2.07 -18.29
C LYS A 136 8.64 1.36 -17.43
N GLU A 137 9.23 2.07 -16.46
CA GLU A 137 10.19 1.51 -15.50
C GLU A 137 9.61 0.30 -14.73
N MET A 138 8.36 0.39 -14.30
CA MET A 138 7.69 -0.74 -13.63
C MET A 138 7.51 -1.95 -14.55
N ARG A 139 7.10 -1.74 -15.82
CA ARG A 139 6.95 -2.81 -16.80
C ARG A 139 8.30 -3.49 -17.09
N GLU A 140 9.39 -2.73 -17.22
CA GLU A 140 10.75 -3.26 -17.41
C GLU A 140 11.15 -4.17 -16.25
N LYS A 141 10.93 -3.72 -15.00
CA LYS A 141 11.22 -4.55 -13.81
C LYS A 141 10.38 -5.83 -13.72
N ILE A 142 9.12 -5.78 -14.14
CA ILE A 142 8.27 -6.97 -14.20
C ILE A 142 8.83 -7.96 -15.24
N GLN A 143 9.25 -7.48 -16.41
CA GLN A 143 9.77 -8.32 -17.49
C GLN A 143 11.11 -8.98 -17.15
N GLU A 144 11.91 -8.39 -16.27
CA GLU A 144 13.19 -8.96 -15.81
C GLU A 144 12.98 -10.18 -14.87
N ASN A 145 11.75 -10.46 -14.46
CA ASN A 145 11.43 -11.51 -13.49
C ASN A 145 10.40 -12.51 -14.02
N ASP A 146 10.86 -13.64 -14.45
CA ASP A 146 10.02 -14.71 -15.01
C ASP A 146 8.96 -15.25 -14.03
N MET A 147 9.22 -15.17 -12.73
CA MET A 147 8.31 -15.67 -11.68
C MET A 147 7.24 -14.66 -11.28
N LEU A 148 7.45 -13.36 -11.56
CA LEU A 148 6.54 -12.28 -11.18
C LEU A 148 5.87 -11.71 -12.41
N GLN A 149 4.62 -12.04 -12.61
CA GLN A 149 3.80 -11.49 -13.69
C GLN A 149 2.70 -10.60 -13.10
N ILE A 150 2.63 -9.35 -13.56
CA ILE A 150 1.66 -8.37 -13.03
C ILE A 150 0.92 -7.73 -14.20
N ALA A 151 -0.39 -7.81 -14.18
CA ALA A 151 -1.25 -6.99 -15.05
C ALA A 151 -1.28 -5.55 -14.51
N LEU A 152 -1.17 -4.57 -15.40
CA LEU A 152 -1.06 -3.16 -15.05
C LEU A 152 -1.96 -2.29 -15.94
N GLY A 153 -2.84 -1.51 -15.31
CA GLY A 153 -3.60 -0.44 -15.94
C GLY A 153 -3.27 0.91 -15.32
N ALA A 154 -2.98 1.90 -16.15
CA ALA A 154 -2.54 3.21 -15.68
C ALA A 154 -3.25 4.34 -16.42
N ILE A 155 -3.60 5.40 -15.70
CA ILE A 155 -4.19 6.61 -16.24
C ILE A 155 -3.64 7.84 -15.52
N TRP A 156 -3.36 8.88 -16.27
CA TRP A 156 -3.05 10.20 -15.73
C TRP A 156 -4.16 11.19 -16.06
N PHE A 157 -4.44 12.11 -15.14
CA PHE A 157 -5.44 13.15 -15.33
C PHE A 157 -5.09 14.44 -14.60
N LYS A 158 -5.52 15.54 -15.16
CA LYS A 158 -5.20 16.88 -14.68
C LYS A 158 -6.13 17.33 -13.57
N GLU A 159 -7.39 16.91 -13.62
CA GLU A 159 -8.43 17.34 -12.67
C GLU A 159 -9.24 16.15 -12.18
N PRO A 160 -9.43 15.97 -10.87
CA PRO A 160 -10.13 14.81 -10.30
C PRO A 160 -11.66 14.88 -10.38
N ALA A 161 -12.22 15.88 -11.06
CA ALA A 161 -13.69 16.07 -11.18
C ALA A 161 -14.46 14.82 -11.66
N GLN A 162 -13.75 13.80 -12.17
CA GLN A 162 -14.30 12.53 -12.62
C GLN A 162 -13.51 11.32 -12.07
N LEU A 163 -13.02 11.43 -10.84
CA LEU A 163 -12.16 10.40 -10.24
C LEU A 163 -12.77 8.99 -10.34
N ASP A 164 -14.07 8.82 -10.10
CA ASP A 164 -14.72 7.51 -10.22
C ASP A 164 -14.64 6.94 -11.64
N LYS A 165 -14.74 7.77 -12.68
CA LYS A 165 -14.56 7.33 -14.08
C LYS A 165 -13.10 6.98 -14.36
N MET A 166 -12.16 7.71 -13.78
CA MET A 166 -10.73 7.43 -13.95
C MET A 166 -10.33 6.13 -13.25
N ILE A 167 -10.88 5.87 -12.06
CA ILE A 167 -10.74 4.58 -11.36
C ILE A 167 -11.23 3.45 -12.26
N ALA A 168 -12.45 3.55 -12.78
CA ALA A 168 -13.02 2.54 -13.66
C ALA A 168 -12.19 2.35 -14.95
N ALA A 169 -11.64 3.43 -15.51
CA ALA A 169 -10.82 3.35 -16.72
C ALA A 169 -9.45 2.68 -16.47
N ALA A 170 -8.81 2.97 -15.34
CA ALA A 170 -7.55 2.33 -14.97
C ALA A 170 -7.75 0.84 -14.64
N ASP A 171 -8.82 0.49 -13.93
CA ASP A 171 -9.21 -0.89 -13.66
C ASP A 171 -9.50 -1.66 -14.96
N ALA A 172 -10.29 -1.09 -15.87
CA ALA A 172 -10.56 -1.69 -17.17
C ALA A 172 -9.28 -1.90 -18.02
N ALA A 173 -8.32 -0.97 -17.95
CA ALA A 173 -7.04 -1.11 -18.61
C ALA A 173 -6.21 -2.25 -18.01
N MET A 174 -6.17 -2.40 -16.69
CA MET A 174 -5.52 -3.52 -15.99
C MET A 174 -6.17 -4.85 -16.37
N TYR A 175 -7.50 -4.90 -16.38
CA TYR A 175 -8.22 -6.12 -16.76
C TYR A 175 -7.94 -6.53 -18.21
N LYS A 176 -7.80 -5.56 -19.13
CA LYS A 176 -7.39 -5.83 -20.52
C LYS A 176 -5.98 -6.42 -20.57
N ASP A 177 -5.03 -5.85 -19.89
CA ASP A 177 -3.64 -6.32 -19.78
C ASP A 177 -3.60 -7.76 -19.21
N LYS A 178 -4.42 -8.04 -18.18
CA LYS A 178 -4.60 -9.36 -17.57
C LYS A 178 -5.13 -10.39 -18.59
N ARG A 179 -6.11 -10.03 -19.39
CA ARG A 179 -6.66 -10.91 -20.44
C ARG A 179 -5.62 -11.21 -21.53
N GLU A 180 -4.88 -10.20 -21.99
CA GLU A 180 -3.83 -10.38 -22.99
C GLU A 180 -2.76 -11.37 -22.47
N TYR A 181 -2.36 -11.25 -21.19
CA TYR A 181 -1.46 -12.21 -20.57
C TYR A 181 -1.99 -13.64 -20.63
N TYR A 182 -3.23 -13.89 -20.20
CA TYR A 182 -3.80 -15.24 -20.21
C TYR A 182 -4.06 -15.77 -21.61
N ASP A 183 -4.44 -14.92 -22.59
CA ASP A 183 -4.60 -15.31 -23.99
C ASP A 183 -3.30 -15.83 -24.61
N HIS A 184 -2.16 -15.23 -24.27
CA HIS A 184 -0.85 -15.71 -24.69
C HIS A 184 -0.41 -16.99 -23.97
N HIS A 185 -0.98 -17.29 -22.80
CA HIS A 185 -0.63 -18.44 -21.96
C HIS A 185 -1.73 -19.53 -21.90
N LYS A 186 -2.57 -19.63 -22.94
CA LYS A 186 -3.74 -20.54 -23.01
C LYS A 186 -3.43 -22.02 -22.70
N SER A 187 -2.22 -22.47 -22.97
CA SER A 187 -1.78 -23.84 -22.67
C SER A 187 -1.36 -24.07 -21.22
N SER A 188 -1.23 -23.02 -20.42
CA SER A 188 -0.80 -23.09 -19.03
C SER A 188 -1.95 -23.46 -18.08
N LYS A 189 -1.63 -24.10 -16.95
CA LYS A 189 -2.61 -24.35 -15.88
C LYS A 189 -3.23 -23.04 -15.36
N ARG A 190 -2.47 -21.92 -15.39
CA ARG A 190 -2.90 -20.58 -14.99
C ARG A 190 -4.08 -20.07 -15.81
N TYR A 191 -4.11 -20.35 -17.12
CA TYR A 191 -5.23 -19.97 -17.99
C TYR A 191 -6.53 -20.69 -17.63
N ARG A 192 -6.48 -22.00 -17.38
CA ARG A 192 -7.69 -22.80 -17.02
C ARG A 192 -8.36 -22.24 -15.77
N HIS A 193 -7.59 -21.87 -14.78
CA HIS A 193 -8.11 -21.33 -13.53
C HIS A 193 -8.75 -19.94 -13.67
N TYR A 194 -8.28 -19.13 -14.61
CA TYR A 194 -8.86 -17.83 -14.95
C TYR A 194 -10.26 -17.96 -15.57
N GLU A 195 -10.47 -18.94 -16.47
CA GLU A 195 -11.77 -19.18 -17.12
C GLU A 195 -12.82 -19.75 -16.14
N GLU A 196 -12.40 -20.59 -15.18
CA GLU A 196 -13.30 -21.17 -14.16
C GLU A 196 -13.84 -20.15 -13.13
N ASN A 197 -13.18 -18.99 -12.98
CA ASN A 197 -13.57 -17.95 -12.02
C ASN A 197 -14.15 -16.68 -12.68
N LYS A 198 -14.59 -16.76 -13.94
CA LYS A 198 -15.21 -15.71 -14.72
C LYS A 198 -16.72 -15.80 -14.69
#